data_3cabf60ddd756f44e63e0ff1e492f52b
#
_entry.id   3cabf60ddd756f44e63e0ff1e492f52b
#
_cell.length_a   1.000
_cell.length_b   1.000
_cell.length_c   1.000
_cell.angle_alpha   90.00
_cell.angle_beta   90.00
_cell.angle_gamma   90.00
#
_symmetry.space_group_name_H-M   'P 1'
#
loop_
_entity.id
_entity.type
_entity.pdbx_description
1 polymer ?
#
loop_
_entity_poly.entity_id
_entity_poly.type
_entity_poly.pdbx_seq_one_letter_code
_entity_poly.pdbx_strand_id
1 'polypeptide(L)'
;MNGELEASVLIPTTGDRGDLLRCSIASVLRQTEKRLEVLVVGDGMSANSRRAVEEMARSDNRIRVFDFPKHENRGEPNRHHILLHEARGRNIFYLCDRDLLLPDHVEWLGRLLKDADVAHGLMVPIRRDGQPVIAEYSSIFGFRGVPDLTKAWHRRLTVKGNGILPLSSWGHTLRFYRKLPRGWETPPAGWYSDQHMLAQLLAHPGCKVATTMVPTVLNFQKWWRGHDAVNVWRHELPLWFEKLNEPHFAEQFREEVMEKAILEQQTQIDQLATTIRFFHRHPLRYVLGKLKAKLKSRVKARLKPRN
;
A
#
# COMPACT_ATOMS: atom_id res chain seq x y z
N MET A 1 -23.20 -20.35 -15.84
CA MET A 1 -21.75 -20.46 -16.04
C MET A 1 -21.10 -19.85 -14.80
N ASN A 2 -20.62 -20.70 -13.87
CA ASN A 2 -19.81 -20.23 -12.76
C ASN A 2 -18.41 -19.89 -13.33
N GLY A 3 -18.25 -18.67 -13.84
CA GLY A 3 -16.96 -18.20 -14.30
C GLY A 3 -15.98 -18.15 -13.13
N GLU A 4 -14.77 -18.58 -13.34
CA GLU A 4 -13.65 -18.46 -12.41
C GLU A 4 -13.52 -16.99 -11.99
N LEU A 5 -13.40 -16.71 -10.67
CA LEU A 5 -13.20 -15.35 -10.19
C LEU A 5 -11.80 -14.87 -10.57
N GLU A 6 -11.72 -13.65 -11.07
CA GLU A 6 -10.43 -13.03 -11.42
C GLU A 6 -9.68 -12.55 -10.18
N ALA A 7 -10.40 -12.15 -9.14
CA ALA A 7 -9.75 -11.55 -7.97
C ALA A 7 -10.41 -11.94 -6.65
N SER A 8 -9.56 -12.13 -5.62
CA SER A 8 -9.95 -12.05 -4.22
C SER A 8 -9.24 -10.84 -3.60
N VAL A 9 -10.01 -9.91 -3.03
CA VAL A 9 -9.45 -8.76 -2.32
C VAL A 9 -9.56 -9.01 -0.83
N LEU A 10 -8.43 -9.19 -0.16
CA LEU A 10 -8.35 -9.47 1.27
C LEU A 10 -8.20 -8.16 2.06
N ILE A 11 -9.12 -7.93 3.00
CA ILE A 11 -9.14 -6.76 3.90
C ILE A 11 -8.88 -7.22 5.33
N PRO A 12 -7.64 -7.12 5.85
CA PRO A 12 -7.39 -7.40 7.25
C PRO A 12 -7.89 -6.25 8.12
N THR A 13 -8.56 -6.57 9.22
CA THR A 13 -9.10 -5.57 10.15
C THR A 13 -9.03 -6.03 11.60
N THR A 14 -9.13 -5.08 12.53
CA THR A 14 -9.10 -5.34 13.98
C THR A 14 -9.85 -4.26 14.75
N GLY A 15 -10.39 -4.60 15.92
CA GLY A 15 -11.04 -3.65 16.83
C GLY A 15 -12.25 -2.95 16.24
N ASP A 16 -12.43 -1.67 16.54
CA ASP A 16 -13.59 -0.86 16.12
C ASP A 16 -13.33 -0.06 14.85
N ARG A 17 -13.58 -0.68 13.70
CA ARG A 17 -13.32 -0.15 12.35
C ARG A 17 -14.54 -0.25 11.40
N GLY A 18 -15.74 -0.51 11.95
CA GLY A 18 -16.92 -0.77 11.13
C GLY A 18 -17.24 0.31 10.09
N ASP A 19 -17.16 1.58 10.50
CA ASP A 19 -17.44 2.71 9.61
C ASP A 19 -16.38 2.86 8.50
N LEU A 20 -15.12 2.59 8.82
CA LEU A 20 -14.03 2.63 7.86
C LEU A 20 -14.17 1.50 6.84
N LEU A 21 -14.48 0.30 7.32
CA LEU A 21 -14.68 -0.89 6.48
C LEU A 21 -15.79 -0.68 5.44
N ARG A 22 -16.86 0.04 5.78
CA ARG A 22 -17.94 0.36 4.83
C ARG A 22 -17.38 1.06 3.58
N CYS A 23 -16.53 2.08 3.74
CA CYS A 23 -15.93 2.80 2.62
C CYS A 23 -14.91 1.93 1.86
N SER A 24 -14.03 1.23 2.59
CA SER A 24 -13.00 0.38 1.97
C SER A 24 -13.62 -0.75 1.16
N ILE A 25 -14.60 -1.50 1.72
CA ILE A 25 -15.32 -2.56 1.03
C ILE A 25 -16.06 -2.00 -0.19
N ALA A 26 -16.78 -0.88 -0.02
CA ALA A 26 -17.52 -0.26 -1.11
C ALA A 26 -16.63 0.14 -2.28
N SER A 27 -15.37 0.59 -2.02
CA SER A 27 -14.41 0.89 -3.08
C SER A 27 -13.99 -0.35 -3.87
N VAL A 28 -13.97 -1.53 -3.23
CA VAL A 28 -13.70 -2.81 -3.91
C VAL A 28 -14.92 -3.25 -4.73
N LEU A 29 -16.11 -3.15 -4.20
CA LEU A 29 -17.33 -3.56 -4.91
C LEU A 29 -17.60 -2.74 -6.17
N ARG A 30 -17.02 -1.54 -6.26
CA ARG A 30 -17.12 -0.61 -7.42
C ARG A 30 -16.04 -0.81 -8.46
N GLN A 31 -15.12 -1.74 -8.28
CA GLN A 31 -14.09 -2.02 -9.28
C GLN A 31 -14.70 -2.30 -10.66
N THR A 32 -13.99 -1.92 -11.72
CA THR A 32 -14.38 -2.21 -13.12
C THR A 32 -14.43 -3.71 -13.38
N GLU A 33 -13.48 -4.48 -12.83
CA GLU A 33 -13.58 -5.95 -12.81
C GLU A 33 -14.69 -6.39 -11.82
N LYS A 34 -15.71 -7.09 -12.33
CA LYS A 34 -16.86 -7.53 -11.52
C LYS A 34 -16.72 -8.95 -10.98
N ARG A 35 -15.84 -9.77 -11.58
CA ARG A 35 -15.61 -11.17 -11.16
C ARG A 35 -14.62 -11.20 -10.01
N LEU A 36 -15.02 -10.62 -8.89
CA LEU A 36 -14.22 -10.55 -7.67
C LEU A 36 -15.02 -10.93 -6.43
N GLU A 37 -14.30 -11.29 -5.38
CA GLU A 37 -14.81 -11.42 -4.03
C GLU A 37 -14.03 -10.54 -3.05
N VAL A 38 -14.66 -10.21 -1.93
CA VAL A 38 -14.08 -9.48 -0.82
C VAL A 38 -13.96 -10.42 0.37
N LEU A 39 -12.75 -10.64 0.86
CA LEU A 39 -12.46 -11.47 2.02
C LEU A 39 -12.10 -10.57 3.20
N VAL A 40 -13.04 -10.31 4.09
CA VAL A 40 -12.79 -9.55 5.31
C VAL A 40 -12.26 -10.50 6.37
N VAL A 41 -11.01 -10.28 6.79
CA VAL A 41 -10.33 -11.13 7.78
C VAL A 41 -10.14 -10.33 9.07
N GLY A 42 -11.02 -10.61 10.03
CA GLY A 42 -11.01 -10.00 11.36
C GLY A 42 -9.95 -10.63 12.27
N ASP A 43 -9.30 -9.80 13.05
CA ASP A 43 -8.36 -10.15 14.12
C ASP A 43 -8.84 -9.50 15.42
N GLY A 44 -9.88 -10.06 16.02
CA GLY A 44 -10.57 -9.50 17.17
C GLY A 44 -11.40 -8.26 16.82
N MET A 45 -12.33 -8.37 15.89
CA MET A 45 -13.27 -7.28 15.58
C MET A 45 -14.17 -6.96 16.78
N SER A 46 -14.49 -5.67 16.96
CA SER A 46 -15.54 -5.28 17.88
C SER A 46 -16.91 -5.77 17.39
N ALA A 47 -17.88 -5.88 18.28
CA ALA A 47 -19.27 -6.22 17.91
C ALA A 47 -19.86 -5.22 16.88
N ASN A 48 -19.48 -3.95 16.97
CA ASN A 48 -19.88 -2.90 16.04
C ASN A 48 -19.31 -3.14 14.63
N SER A 49 -17.99 -3.42 14.54
CA SER A 49 -17.32 -3.73 13.27
C SER A 49 -17.91 -4.98 12.62
N ARG A 50 -18.12 -6.04 13.41
CA ARG A 50 -18.72 -7.28 12.93
C ARG A 50 -20.10 -7.03 12.34
N ARG A 51 -20.98 -6.35 13.08
CA ARG A 51 -22.33 -6.00 12.61
C ARG A 51 -22.29 -5.23 11.30
N ALA A 52 -21.44 -4.21 11.21
CA ALA A 52 -21.32 -3.38 10.01
C ALA A 52 -20.96 -4.20 8.76
N VAL A 53 -20.02 -5.14 8.90
CA VAL A 53 -19.56 -5.97 7.76
C VAL A 53 -20.59 -7.06 7.43
N GLU A 54 -21.22 -7.67 8.42
CA GLU A 54 -22.30 -8.66 8.21
C GLU A 54 -23.52 -8.05 7.52
N GLU A 55 -23.87 -6.80 7.84
CA GLU A 55 -24.92 -6.06 7.12
C GLU A 55 -24.59 -5.90 5.64
N MET A 56 -23.34 -5.54 5.32
CA MET A 56 -22.90 -5.45 3.93
C MET A 56 -22.90 -6.82 3.24
N ALA A 57 -22.45 -7.87 3.93
CA ALA A 57 -22.43 -9.23 3.37
C ALA A 57 -23.84 -9.80 3.09
N ARG A 58 -24.85 -9.36 3.83
CA ARG A 58 -26.24 -9.71 3.51
C ARG A 58 -26.76 -9.03 2.24
N SER A 59 -26.24 -7.85 1.91
CA SER A 59 -26.65 -7.08 0.72
C SER A 59 -25.80 -7.38 -0.53
N ASP A 60 -24.61 -7.95 -0.38
CA ASP A 60 -23.75 -8.32 -1.52
C ASP A 60 -23.02 -9.64 -1.24
N ASN A 61 -23.36 -10.68 -2.00
CA ASN A 61 -22.85 -12.04 -1.82
C ASN A 61 -21.37 -12.21 -2.21
N ARG A 62 -20.74 -11.19 -2.77
CA ARG A 62 -19.29 -11.16 -3.01
C ARG A 62 -18.49 -10.95 -1.73
N ILE A 63 -19.12 -10.48 -0.65
CA ILE A 63 -18.47 -10.25 0.64
C ILE A 63 -18.54 -11.52 1.49
N ARG A 64 -17.37 -11.97 1.95
CA ARG A 64 -17.24 -13.08 2.88
C ARG A 64 -16.47 -12.61 4.11
N VAL A 65 -16.98 -12.94 5.29
CA VAL A 65 -16.45 -12.45 6.57
C VAL A 65 -15.89 -13.61 7.37
N PHE A 66 -14.67 -13.46 7.83
CA PHE A 66 -13.96 -14.42 8.68
C PHE A 66 -13.43 -13.68 9.89
N ASP A 67 -14.03 -13.87 11.05
CA ASP A 67 -13.61 -13.21 12.28
C ASP A 67 -12.94 -14.22 13.21
N PHE A 68 -11.71 -13.94 13.56
CA PHE A 68 -10.88 -14.75 14.43
C PHE A 68 -10.66 -14.04 15.78
N PRO A 69 -10.41 -14.78 16.86
CA PRO A 69 -9.93 -14.19 18.10
C PRO A 69 -8.68 -13.33 17.87
N LYS A 70 -8.49 -12.30 18.71
CA LYS A 70 -7.34 -11.41 18.60
C LYS A 70 -6.04 -12.20 18.71
N HIS A 71 -5.23 -12.14 17.67
CA HIS A 71 -3.91 -12.75 17.62
C HIS A 71 -2.89 -11.87 18.37
N GLU A 72 -1.85 -12.47 18.91
CA GLU A 72 -0.78 -11.77 19.65
C GLU A 72 -0.05 -10.71 18.81
N ASN A 73 0.01 -10.88 17.49
CA ASN A 73 0.53 -9.90 16.55
C ASN A 73 -0.61 -9.29 15.69
N ARG A 74 -0.69 -9.58 14.41
CA ARG A 74 -1.64 -8.94 13.47
C ARG A 74 -2.50 -9.95 12.69
N GLY A 75 -2.62 -11.17 13.18
CA GLY A 75 -3.44 -12.21 12.58
C GLY A 75 -2.91 -12.74 11.23
N GLU A 76 -1.61 -12.73 11.03
CA GLU A 76 -0.99 -13.20 9.79
C GLU A 76 -1.32 -14.68 9.47
N PRO A 77 -1.28 -15.62 10.44
CA PRO A 77 -1.66 -17.00 10.17
C PRO A 77 -3.11 -17.16 9.71
N ASN A 78 -4.01 -16.29 10.20
CA ASN A 78 -5.41 -16.30 9.76
C ASN A 78 -5.53 -15.90 8.28
N ARG A 79 -4.77 -14.89 7.85
CA ARG A 79 -4.69 -14.51 6.41
C ARG A 79 -4.15 -15.65 5.57
N HIS A 80 -3.13 -16.36 6.07
CA HIS A 80 -2.58 -17.55 5.39
C HIS A 80 -3.64 -18.61 5.18
N HIS A 81 -4.35 -18.96 6.25
CA HIS A 81 -5.45 -19.93 6.20
C HIS A 81 -6.50 -19.53 5.17
N ILE A 82 -6.96 -18.28 5.19
CA ILE A 82 -7.98 -17.78 4.25
C ILE A 82 -7.49 -17.85 2.81
N LEU A 83 -6.24 -17.47 2.53
CA LEU A 83 -5.69 -17.52 1.17
C LEU A 83 -5.56 -18.94 0.64
N LEU A 84 -5.22 -19.91 1.47
CA LEU A 84 -5.06 -21.29 1.03
C LEU A 84 -6.39 -22.02 0.83
N HIS A 85 -7.38 -21.77 1.72
CA HIS A 85 -8.57 -22.59 1.80
C HIS A 85 -9.84 -21.91 1.31
N GLU A 86 -9.90 -20.58 1.35
CA GLU A 86 -11.12 -19.82 1.09
C GLU A 86 -11.06 -18.94 -0.15
N ALA A 87 -9.87 -18.43 -0.53
CA ALA A 87 -9.73 -17.57 -1.69
C ALA A 87 -9.99 -18.33 -3.01
N ARG A 88 -10.85 -17.75 -3.86
CA ARG A 88 -11.31 -18.34 -5.12
C ARG A 88 -10.80 -17.59 -6.35
N GLY A 89 -10.33 -16.34 -6.16
CA GLY A 89 -9.81 -15.51 -7.24
C GLY A 89 -8.45 -15.99 -7.73
N ARG A 90 -8.22 -15.88 -9.03
CA ARG A 90 -6.92 -16.15 -9.65
C ARG A 90 -5.83 -15.28 -9.05
N ASN A 91 -6.16 -14.02 -8.82
CA ASN A 91 -5.28 -12.99 -8.29
C ASN A 91 -5.71 -12.58 -6.89
N ILE A 92 -4.73 -12.32 -6.03
CA ILE A 92 -4.93 -11.83 -4.68
C ILE A 92 -4.48 -10.38 -4.61
N PHE A 93 -5.39 -9.52 -4.15
CA PHE A 93 -5.11 -8.13 -3.82
C PHE A 93 -5.37 -7.89 -2.34
N TYR A 94 -4.84 -6.82 -1.83
CA TYR A 94 -4.99 -6.44 -0.44
C TYR A 94 -5.49 -5.01 -0.31
N LEU A 95 -6.25 -4.74 0.73
CA LEU A 95 -6.67 -3.39 1.05
C LEU A 95 -6.65 -3.20 2.57
N CYS A 96 -5.93 -2.19 3.05
CA CYS A 96 -6.06 -1.80 4.45
C CYS A 96 -7.45 -1.24 4.73
N ASP A 97 -7.96 -1.49 5.93
CA ASP A 97 -9.30 -1.09 6.39
C ASP A 97 -9.54 0.43 6.47
N ARG A 98 -8.60 1.22 6.00
CA ARG A 98 -8.61 2.69 5.95
C ARG A 98 -8.14 3.27 4.62
N ASP A 99 -7.89 2.44 3.63
CA ASP A 99 -7.48 2.87 2.30
C ASP A 99 -8.66 2.71 1.32
N LEU A 100 -8.60 3.37 0.18
CA LEU A 100 -9.59 3.27 -0.89
C LEU A 100 -8.90 2.91 -2.20
N LEU A 101 -9.50 1.99 -2.96
CA LEU A 101 -9.06 1.68 -4.31
C LEU A 101 -9.69 2.64 -5.32
N LEU A 102 -8.93 3.12 -6.30
CA LEU A 102 -9.48 3.74 -7.50
C LEU A 102 -10.24 2.67 -8.32
N PRO A 103 -11.23 3.07 -9.13
CA PRO A 103 -12.20 2.15 -9.72
C PRO A 103 -11.63 1.01 -10.58
N ASP A 104 -10.41 1.15 -11.06
CA ASP A 104 -9.74 0.23 -12.00
C ASP A 104 -8.47 -0.44 -11.45
N HIS A 105 -8.27 -0.39 -10.11
CA HIS A 105 -7.10 -1.00 -9.46
C HIS A 105 -6.95 -2.49 -9.80
N VAL A 106 -8.03 -3.25 -9.63
CA VAL A 106 -8.04 -4.70 -9.87
C VAL A 106 -7.77 -5.00 -11.34
N GLU A 107 -8.30 -4.22 -12.25
CA GLU A 107 -8.08 -4.36 -13.68
C GLU A 107 -6.62 -4.05 -14.06
N TRP A 108 -6.05 -2.94 -13.58
CA TRP A 108 -4.66 -2.56 -13.87
C TRP A 108 -3.67 -3.62 -13.39
N LEU A 109 -3.76 -4.02 -12.13
CA LEU A 109 -2.84 -5.01 -11.59
C LEU A 109 -3.13 -6.41 -12.16
N GLY A 110 -4.40 -6.74 -12.41
CA GLY A 110 -4.80 -7.99 -13.03
C GLY A 110 -4.21 -8.17 -14.44
N ARG A 111 -4.13 -7.10 -15.23
CA ARG A 111 -3.44 -7.12 -16.53
C ARG A 111 -1.95 -7.45 -16.40
N LEU A 112 -1.27 -6.87 -15.41
CA LEU A 112 0.14 -7.16 -15.15
C LEU A 112 0.36 -8.60 -14.69
N LEU A 113 -0.56 -9.14 -13.89
CA LEU A 113 -0.47 -10.52 -13.35
C LEU A 113 -0.73 -11.60 -14.39
N LYS A 114 -1.09 -11.27 -15.65
CA LYS A 114 -1.12 -12.24 -16.74
C LYS A 114 0.27 -12.82 -17.04
N ASP A 115 1.30 -11.98 -16.93
CA ASP A 115 2.68 -12.31 -17.31
C ASP A 115 3.66 -12.24 -16.11
N ALA A 116 3.16 -11.86 -14.92
CA ALA A 116 3.92 -11.73 -13.69
C ALA A 116 3.30 -12.51 -12.54
N ASP A 117 4.08 -12.76 -11.51
CA ASP A 117 3.64 -13.43 -10.28
C ASP A 117 3.25 -12.41 -9.18
N VAL A 118 3.89 -11.24 -9.21
CA VAL A 118 3.65 -10.10 -8.31
C VAL A 118 3.47 -8.84 -9.15
N ALA A 119 2.43 -8.07 -8.88
CA ALA A 119 2.18 -6.77 -9.51
C ALA A 119 2.11 -5.66 -8.47
N HIS A 120 2.58 -4.48 -8.84
CA HIS A 120 2.54 -3.29 -8.02
C HIS A 120 2.00 -2.09 -8.81
N GLY A 121 1.13 -1.29 -8.17
CA GLY A 121 0.64 -0.01 -8.66
C GLY A 121 1.05 1.14 -7.73
N LEU A 122 0.96 2.38 -8.23
CA LEU A 122 1.23 3.53 -7.40
C LEU A 122 0.13 3.73 -6.36
N MET A 123 0.57 4.01 -5.15
CA MET A 123 -0.26 4.45 -4.05
C MET A 123 -0.05 5.95 -3.84
N VAL A 124 -1.13 6.69 -3.70
CA VAL A 124 -1.08 8.13 -3.40
C VAL A 124 -1.44 8.35 -1.95
N PRO A 125 -0.48 8.73 -1.10
CA PRO A 125 -0.79 9.11 0.26
C PRO A 125 -1.57 10.43 0.28
N ILE A 126 -2.64 10.46 1.06
CA ILE A 126 -3.47 11.65 1.29
C ILE A 126 -3.12 12.23 2.65
N ARG A 127 -2.70 13.49 2.69
CA ARG A 127 -2.43 14.23 3.91
C ARG A 127 -3.74 14.60 4.61
N ARG A 128 -3.64 14.99 5.88
CA ARG A 128 -4.79 15.44 6.67
C ARG A 128 -5.49 16.68 6.09
N ASP A 129 -4.76 17.52 5.36
CA ASP A 129 -5.31 18.67 4.64
C ASP A 129 -5.98 18.32 3.30
N GLY A 130 -6.10 17.02 3.00
CA GLY A 130 -6.68 16.53 1.75
C GLY A 130 -5.74 16.59 0.54
N GLN A 131 -4.50 17.04 0.70
CA GLN A 131 -3.56 17.12 -0.42
C GLN A 131 -2.93 15.78 -0.73
N PRO A 132 -2.95 15.34 -2.01
CA PRO A 132 -2.19 14.18 -2.45
C PRO A 132 -0.68 14.47 -2.37
N VAL A 133 0.07 13.47 -1.90
CA VAL A 133 1.53 13.54 -1.83
C VAL A 133 2.11 12.44 -2.69
N ILE A 134 3.06 12.83 -3.52
CA ILE A 134 3.87 11.85 -4.23
C ILE A 134 4.99 11.44 -3.30
N ALA A 135 4.78 10.32 -2.64
CA ALA A 135 5.78 9.80 -1.73
C ALA A 135 7.05 9.39 -2.49
N GLU A 136 8.19 9.47 -1.82
CA GLU A 136 9.46 8.92 -2.33
C GLU A 136 9.33 7.46 -2.80
N TYR A 137 8.35 6.72 -2.30
CA TYR A 137 7.99 5.36 -2.70
C TYR A 137 7.54 5.24 -4.15
N SER A 138 6.78 6.22 -4.65
CA SER A 138 6.35 6.22 -6.04
C SER A 138 7.50 6.55 -6.98
N SER A 139 8.43 7.43 -6.57
CA SER A 139 9.57 7.80 -7.40
C SER A 139 10.54 6.65 -7.64
N ILE A 140 10.57 5.69 -6.75
CA ILE A 140 11.49 4.55 -6.84
C ILE A 140 11.01 3.52 -7.88
N PHE A 141 9.71 3.28 -7.99
CA PHE A 141 9.14 2.39 -9.01
C PHE A 141 8.87 3.12 -10.33
N GLY A 142 8.73 4.42 -10.26
CA GLY A 142 8.20 5.24 -11.31
C GLY A 142 9.08 5.51 -12.50
N PHE A 143 10.37 5.41 -12.36
CA PHE A 143 11.26 6.03 -13.36
C PHE A 143 12.02 5.08 -14.26
N ARG A 144 11.93 3.81 -14.06
CA ARG A 144 12.83 2.96 -14.82
C ARG A 144 12.20 1.72 -15.41
N GLY A 145 11.04 1.59 -15.86
CA GLY A 145 10.55 0.45 -16.66
C GLY A 145 11.60 -0.65 -16.98
N VAL A 146 12.48 -0.94 -16.02
CA VAL A 146 13.70 -1.73 -16.22
C VAL A 146 13.46 -3.13 -15.68
N PRO A 147 13.59 -4.15 -16.52
CA PRO A 147 13.48 -5.55 -16.12
C PRO A 147 14.38 -5.97 -14.94
N ASP A 148 15.48 -5.24 -14.70
CA ASP A 148 16.45 -5.52 -13.63
C ASP A 148 16.13 -4.89 -12.26
N LEU A 149 15.04 -4.14 -12.14
CA LEU A 149 14.56 -3.61 -10.87
C LEU A 149 14.33 -4.71 -9.84
N THR A 150 14.00 -5.91 -10.24
CA THR A 150 13.81 -7.07 -9.41
C THR A 150 15.00 -7.30 -8.46
N LYS A 151 16.24 -7.25 -8.93
CA LYS A 151 17.44 -7.50 -8.09
C LYS A 151 17.78 -6.35 -7.14
N ALA A 152 17.68 -5.10 -7.59
CA ALA A 152 17.96 -3.93 -6.76
C ALA A 152 16.88 -3.74 -5.68
N TRP A 153 15.63 -4.01 -6.03
CA TRP A 153 14.48 -3.97 -5.12
C TRP A 153 14.49 -5.13 -4.15
N HIS A 154 14.78 -6.32 -4.60
CA HIS A 154 14.94 -7.49 -3.76
C HIS A 154 15.90 -7.19 -2.61
N ARG A 155 17.07 -6.62 -2.88
CA ARG A 155 18.02 -6.19 -1.85
C ARG A 155 17.45 -5.13 -0.91
N ARG A 156 16.63 -4.21 -1.37
CA ARG A 156 16.07 -3.12 -0.58
C ARG A 156 14.87 -3.55 0.27
N LEU A 157 13.99 -4.36 -0.29
CA LEU A 157 12.79 -4.87 0.39
C LEU A 157 13.11 -6.02 1.36
N THR A 158 14.22 -6.70 1.19
CA THR A 158 14.71 -7.74 2.12
C THR A 158 15.51 -7.18 3.30
N VAL A 159 15.71 -5.85 3.37
CA VAL A 159 16.35 -5.23 4.52
C VAL A 159 15.34 -4.95 5.61
N LYS A 160 15.62 -5.46 6.80
CA LYS A 160 14.82 -5.28 8.02
C LYS A 160 14.45 -3.80 8.26
N GLY A 161 13.18 -3.53 8.52
CA GLY A 161 12.68 -2.18 8.83
C GLY A 161 12.46 -1.26 7.62
N ASN A 162 12.61 -1.75 6.40
CA ASN A 162 12.42 -0.97 5.18
C ASN A 162 11.03 -1.24 4.56
N GLY A 163 9.97 -0.74 5.22
CA GLY A 163 8.58 -0.88 4.77
C GLY A 163 8.25 0.04 3.58
N ILE A 164 8.77 -0.27 2.40
CA ILE A 164 8.69 0.61 1.22
C ILE A 164 7.37 0.45 0.46
N LEU A 165 6.75 -0.74 0.49
CA LEU A 165 5.51 -1.01 -0.23
C LEU A 165 4.37 -1.30 0.74
N PRO A 166 3.43 -0.36 0.90
CA PRO A 166 2.23 -0.59 1.69
C PRO A 166 1.36 -1.70 1.09
N LEU A 167 0.68 -2.41 1.98
CA LEU A 167 -0.13 -3.58 1.67
C LEU A 167 -1.11 -3.35 0.50
N SER A 168 -1.79 -2.20 0.47
CA SER A 168 -2.83 -1.91 -0.52
C SER A 168 -2.31 -1.67 -1.94
N SER A 169 -0.99 -1.56 -2.15
CA SER A 169 -0.41 -1.18 -3.44
C SER A 169 0.03 -2.34 -4.32
N TRP A 170 -0.04 -3.57 -3.86
CA TRP A 170 0.44 -4.74 -4.60
C TRP A 170 -0.50 -5.93 -4.50
N GLY A 171 -0.34 -6.85 -5.43
CA GLY A 171 -1.03 -8.13 -5.48
C GLY A 171 -0.14 -9.21 -6.08
N HIS A 172 -0.63 -10.43 -6.05
CA HIS A 172 0.07 -11.59 -6.60
C HIS A 172 -0.92 -12.64 -7.12
N THR A 173 -0.44 -13.57 -7.92
CA THR A 173 -1.28 -14.71 -8.31
C THR A 173 -1.42 -15.69 -7.15
N LEU A 174 -2.62 -16.24 -6.95
CA LEU A 174 -2.87 -17.27 -5.93
C LEU A 174 -2.03 -18.53 -6.21
N ARG A 175 -1.85 -18.88 -7.49
CA ARG A 175 -1.00 -19.99 -7.92
C ARG A 175 0.44 -19.84 -7.43
N PHE A 176 0.99 -18.64 -7.49
CA PHE A 176 2.36 -18.38 -7.04
C PHE A 176 2.45 -18.39 -5.52
N TYR A 177 1.49 -17.80 -4.83
CA TYR A 177 1.40 -17.83 -3.36
C TYR A 177 1.44 -19.27 -2.80
N ARG A 178 0.70 -20.19 -3.42
CA ARG A 178 0.66 -21.59 -3.03
C ARG A 178 2.00 -22.35 -3.18
N LYS A 179 2.98 -21.76 -3.85
CA LYS A 179 4.35 -22.30 -3.95
C LYS A 179 5.26 -21.86 -2.80
N LEU A 180 4.83 -20.86 -2.03
CA LEU A 180 5.62 -20.36 -0.92
C LEU A 180 5.66 -21.41 0.21
N PRO A 181 6.83 -21.64 0.82
CA PRO A 181 6.94 -22.61 1.91
C PRO A 181 6.20 -22.19 3.18
N ARG A 182 5.96 -20.88 3.37
CA ARG A 182 5.36 -20.33 4.60
C ARG A 182 4.21 -19.36 4.33
N GLY A 183 4.36 -18.38 3.44
CA GLY A 183 3.34 -17.37 3.17
C GLY A 183 3.17 -16.38 4.32
N TRP A 184 1.91 -15.98 4.61
CA TRP A 184 1.62 -15.11 5.74
C TRP A 184 1.88 -15.83 7.06
N GLU A 185 2.84 -15.32 7.81
CA GLU A 185 3.22 -15.80 9.14
C GLU A 185 3.58 -14.61 10.04
N THR A 186 3.62 -14.83 11.35
CA THR A 186 4.15 -13.84 12.30
C THR A 186 5.58 -13.49 11.91
N PRO A 187 5.86 -12.22 11.58
CA PRO A 187 7.18 -11.85 11.09
C PRO A 187 8.23 -11.89 12.20
N PRO A 188 9.49 -12.12 11.87
CA PRO A 188 10.58 -12.01 12.82
C PRO A 188 10.65 -10.60 13.43
N ALA A 189 11.21 -10.49 14.64
CA ALA A 189 11.32 -9.22 15.36
C ALA A 189 11.96 -8.12 14.51
N GLY A 190 11.26 -6.98 14.40
CA GLY A 190 11.67 -5.79 13.65
C GLY A 190 11.34 -5.81 12.16
N TRP A 191 10.54 -6.77 11.69
CA TRP A 191 9.92 -6.75 10.38
C TRP A 191 8.47 -6.27 10.47
N TYR A 192 8.02 -5.56 9.41
CA TYR A 192 6.59 -5.34 9.21
C TYR A 192 5.98 -6.57 8.52
N SER A 193 4.73 -6.90 8.85
CA SER A 193 4.04 -8.10 8.34
C SER A 193 3.97 -8.14 6.81
N ASP A 194 3.58 -7.03 6.20
CA ASP A 194 3.46 -6.87 4.75
C ASP A 194 4.82 -6.91 4.05
N GLN A 195 5.83 -6.29 4.64
CA GLN A 195 7.20 -6.36 4.15
C GLN A 195 7.76 -7.79 4.20
N HIS A 196 7.54 -8.50 5.30
CA HIS A 196 8.00 -9.88 5.44
C HIS A 196 7.35 -10.79 4.41
N MET A 197 6.03 -10.65 4.22
CA MET A 197 5.30 -11.40 3.21
C MET A 197 5.80 -11.12 1.79
N LEU A 198 5.96 -9.84 1.44
CA LEU A 198 6.47 -9.46 0.12
C LEU A 198 7.91 -9.98 -0.11
N ALA A 199 8.76 -9.94 0.93
CA ALA A 199 10.12 -10.45 0.85
C ALA A 199 10.15 -11.95 0.54
N GLN A 200 9.21 -12.75 1.07
CA GLN A 200 9.10 -14.18 0.74
C GLN A 200 8.70 -14.41 -0.72
N LEU A 201 7.75 -13.62 -1.25
CA LEU A 201 7.38 -13.68 -2.68
C LEU A 201 8.59 -13.38 -3.57
N LEU A 202 9.28 -12.29 -3.28
CA LEU A 202 10.43 -11.83 -4.08
C LEU A 202 11.65 -12.74 -3.95
N ALA A 203 11.83 -13.43 -2.82
CA ALA A 203 12.92 -14.36 -2.60
C ALA A 203 12.73 -15.70 -3.34
N HIS A 204 11.51 -16.01 -3.77
CA HIS A 204 11.25 -17.28 -4.46
C HIS A 204 11.93 -17.28 -5.84
N PRO A 205 12.70 -18.35 -6.18
CA PRO A 205 13.34 -18.47 -7.48
C PRO A 205 12.31 -18.35 -8.62
N GLY A 206 12.63 -17.55 -9.61
CA GLY A 206 11.76 -17.35 -10.79
C GLY A 206 10.57 -16.41 -10.58
N CYS A 207 10.45 -15.72 -9.43
CA CYS A 207 9.43 -14.70 -9.22
C CYS A 207 9.55 -13.60 -10.29
N LYS A 208 8.46 -13.39 -11.03
CA LYS A 208 8.33 -12.30 -12.01
C LYS A 208 7.55 -11.17 -11.40
N VAL A 209 8.09 -9.95 -11.48
CA VAL A 209 7.46 -8.74 -10.94
C VAL A 209 7.14 -7.78 -12.06
N ALA A 210 5.95 -7.20 -12.03
CA ALA A 210 5.55 -6.12 -12.91
C ALA A 210 5.08 -4.90 -12.12
N THR A 211 5.31 -3.71 -12.66
CA THR A 211 4.99 -2.44 -12.02
C THR A 211 4.29 -1.51 -12.99
N THR A 212 3.30 -0.78 -12.52
CA THR A 212 2.70 0.34 -13.25
C THR A 212 2.94 1.66 -12.53
N MET A 213 3.09 2.73 -13.33
CA MET A 213 3.14 4.12 -12.87
C MET A 213 1.77 4.70 -12.57
N VAL A 214 0.71 3.96 -12.83
CA VAL A 214 -0.65 4.46 -12.67
C VAL A 214 -1.01 4.50 -11.19
N PRO A 215 -1.42 5.66 -10.65
CA PRO A 215 -2.03 5.74 -9.32
C PRO A 215 -3.31 4.91 -9.27
N THR A 216 -3.37 3.97 -8.32
CA THR A 216 -4.50 3.05 -8.18
C THR A 216 -5.07 2.96 -6.76
N VAL A 217 -4.41 3.60 -5.79
CA VAL A 217 -4.79 3.53 -4.36
C VAL A 217 -4.68 4.89 -3.71
N LEU A 218 -5.70 5.28 -2.95
CA LEU A 218 -5.66 6.37 -2.00
C LEU A 218 -5.30 5.82 -0.62
N ASN A 219 -4.20 6.31 -0.03
CA ASN A 219 -3.70 5.80 1.23
C ASN A 219 -3.74 6.87 2.33
N PHE A 220 -4.33 6.54 3.46
CA PHE A 220 -4.56 7.45 4.58
C PHE A 220 -3.63 7.12 5.75
N GLN A 221 -2.38 7.58 5.67
CA GLN A 221 -1.31 7.27 6.61
C GLN A 221 -1.62 7.74 8.04
N LYS A 222 -1.35 6.85 9.03
CA LYS A 222 -1.59 7.13 10.44
C LYS A 222 -0.72 8.28 10.97
N TRP A 223 0.53 8.35 10.59
CA TRP A 223 1.46 9.34 11.14
C TRP A 223 1.06 10.80 10.88
N TRP A 224 0.33 11.09 9.81
CA TRP A 224 -0.19 12.44 9.55
C TRP A 224 -1.44 12.79 10.37
N ARG A 225 -2.04 11.81 11.07
CA ARG A 225 -3.28 11.94 11.83
C ARG A 225 -3.10 11.80 13.32
N GLY A 226 -1.91 11.36 13.74
CA GLY A 226 -1.53 11.25 15.16
C GLY A 226 -2.29 10.16 15.90
N HIS A 227 -2.49 10.40 17.21
CA HIS A 227 -3.11 9.42 18.10
C HIS A 227 -4.60 9.21 17.82
N ASP A 228 -5.30 10.25 17.32
CA ASP A 228 -6.73 10.22 17.03
C ASP A 228 -7.05 9.81 15.58
N ALA A 229 -6.15 9.10 14.94
CA ALA A 229 -6.26 8.74 13.53
C ALA A 229 -7.57 8.05 13.15
N VAL A 230 -8.13 7.21 14.03
CA VAL A 230 -9.38 6.48 13.76
C VAL A 230 -10.55 7.45 13.61
N ASN A 231 -10.68 8.42 14.49
CA ASN A 231 -11.75 9.41 14.39
C ASN A 231 -11.57 10.32 13.17
N VAL A 232 -10.33 10.70 12.86
CA VAL A 232 -10.04 11.48 11.63
C VAL A 232 -10.46 10.68 10.39
N TRP A 233 -10.11 9.41 10.29
CA TRP A 233 -10.52 8.55 9.16
C TRP A 233 -12.04 8.40 9.06
N ARG A 234 -12.77 8.32 10.17
CA ARG A 234 -14.25 8.27 10.17
C ARG A 234 -14.88 9.46 9.46
N HIS A 235 -14.26 10.62 9.52
CA HIS A 235 -14.72 11.83 8.81
C HIS A 235 -14.18 11.92 7.37
N GLU A 236 -12.93 11.54 7.15
CA GLU A 236 -12.29 11.69 5.83
C GLU A 236 -12.75 10.65 4.80
N LEU A 237 -12.82 9.38 5.19
CA LEU A 237 -13.06 8.30 4.23
C LEU A 237 -14.40 8.42 3.50
N PRO A 238 -15.53 8.77 4.15
CA PRO A 238 -16.78 9.01 3.43
C PRO A 238 -16.67 10.12 2.38
N LEU A 239 -16.00 11.23 2.70
CA LEU A 239 -15.83 12.35 1.77
C LEU A 239 -14.99 11.95 0.54
N TRP A 240 -13.92 11.18 0.76
CA TRP A 240 -13.11 10.67 -0.34
C TRP A 240 -13.82 9.58 -1.14
N PHE A 241 -14.61 8.77 -0.48
CA PHE A 241 -15.42 7.77 -1.16
C PHE A 241 -16.51 8.42 -2.03
N GLU A 242 -17.13 9.52 -1.60
CA GLU A 242 -18.05 10.31 -2.42
C GLU A 242 -17.37 10.86 -3.67
N LYS A 243 -16.15 11.41 -3.53
CA LYS A 243 -15.35 11.87 -4.69
C LYS A 243 -15.06 10.75 -5.68
N LEU A 244 -14.81 9.52 -5.22
CA LEU A 244 -14.63 8.38 -6.11
C LEU A 244 -15.86 8.08 -6.98
N ASN A 245 -17.03 8.61 -6.63
CA ASN A 245 -18.27 8.43 -7.37
C ASN A 245 -18.50 9.53 -8.42
N GLU A 246 -17.71 10.59 -8.37
CA GLU A 246 -17.79 11.67 -9.34
C GLU A 246 -17.32 11.17 -10.72
N PRO A 247 -18.01 11.53 -11.80
CA PRO A 247 -17.56 11.19 -13.14
C PRO A 247 -16.15 11.72 -13.39
N HIS A 248 -15.30 10.90 -14.02
CA HIS A 248 -13.93 11.26 -14.36
C HIS A 248 -12.98 11.59 -13.19
N PHE A 249 -13.41 11.42 -11.93
CA PHE A 249 -12.55 11.73 -10.79
C PHE A 249 -11.20 11.01 -10.86
N ALA A 250 -11.19 9.72 -11.17
CA ALA A 250 -9.95 8.94 -11.20
C ALA A 250 -8.96 9.45 -12.27
N GLU A 251 -9.46 9.90 -13.41
CA GLU A 251 -8.65 10.49 -14.49
C GLU A 251 -8.07 11.82 -14.06
N GLN A 252 -8.92 12.74 -13.61
CA GLN A 252 -8.51 14.08 -13.14
C GLN A 252 -7.54 14.01 -11.96
N PHE A 253 -7.80 13.10 -11.01
CA PHE A 253 -6.92 12.88 -9.88
C PHE A 253 -5.53 12.38 -10.32
N ARG A 254 -5.47 11.49 -11.32
CA ARG A 254 -4.20 11.02 -11.88
C ARG A 254 -3.43 12.12 -12.58
N GLU A 255 -4.10 12.93 -13.36
CA GLU A 255 -3.49 14.10 -14.02
C GLU A 255 -2.88 15.05 -12.98
N GLU A 256 -3.64 15.44 -11.95
CA GLU A 256 -3.15 16.28 -10.86
C GLU A 256 -1.93 15.69 -10.15
N VAL A 257 -1.98 14.39 -9.83
CA VAL A 257 -0.89 13.69 -9.17
C VAL A 257 0.35 13.63 -10.05
N MET A 258 0.20 13.36 -11.33
CA MET A 258 1.31 13.28 -12.29
C MET A 258 1.93 14.66 -12.53
N GLU A 259 1.15 15.72 -12.66
CA GLU A 259 1.67 17.09 -12.75
C GLU A 259 2.50 17.46 -11.52
N LYS A 260 1.98 17.20 -10.32
CA LYS A 260 2.72 17.41 -9.07
C LYS A 260 4.02 16.64 -9.05
N ALA A 261 4.01 15.36 -9.53
CA ALA A 261 5.21 14.53 -9.62
C ALA A 261 6.27 15.17 -10.51
N ILE A 262 5.89 15.62 -11.67
CA ILE A 262 6.78 16.26 -12.64
C ILE A 262 7.38 17.54 -12.05
N LEU A 263 6.53 18.40 -11.45
CA LEU A 263 6.97 19.66 -10.84
C LEU A 263 7.95 19.42 -9.66
N GLU A 264 7.64 18.46 -8.77
CA GLU A 264 8.53 18.13 -7.66
C GLU A 264 9.90 17.61 -8.15
N GLN A 265 9.90 16.80 -9.21
CA GLN A 265 11.13 16.29 -9.78
C GLN A 265 11.93 17.37 -10.49
N GLN A 266 11.29 18.23 -11.27
CA GLN A 266 11.97 19.36 -11.88
C GLN A 266 12.63 20.23 -10.81
N THR A 267 11.92 20.50 -9.71
CA THR A 267 12.46 21.24 -8.57
C THR A 267 13.70 20.54 -7.98
N GLN A 268 13.66 19.21 -7.82
CA GLN A 268 14.82 18.44 -7.32
C GLN A 268 16.00 18.49 -8.29
N ILE A 269 15.75 18.37 -9.58
CA ILE A 269 16.77 18.48 -10.62
C ILE A 269 17.45 19.86 -10.58
N ASP A 270 16.67 20.94 -10.47
CA ASP A 270 17.18 22.29 -10.41
C ASP A 270 18.00 22.56 -9.14
N GLN A 271 17.56 22.01 -8.00
CA GLN A 271 18.32 22.06 -6.74
C GLN A 271 19.65 21.30 -6.85
N LEU A 272 19.65 20.12 -7.45
CA LEU A 272 20.86 19.33 -7.69
C LEU A 272 21.82 20.05 -8.65
N ALA A 273 21.29 20.56 -9.75
CA ALA A 273 22.09 21.34 -10.71
C ALA A 273 22.71 22.58 -10.07
N THR A 274 21.97 23.26 -9.21
CA THR A 274 22.46 24.42 -8.45
C THR A 274 23.55 23.99 -7.45
N THR A 275 23.35 22.88 -6.75
CA THR A 275 24.32 22.32 -5.82
C THR A 275 25.61 21.92 -6.53
N ILE A 276 25.52 21.26 -7.69
CA ILE A 276 26.67 20.86 -8.51
C ILE A 276 27.42 22.11 -9.00
N ARG A 277 26.70 23.11 -9.53
CA ARG A 277 27.32 24.39 -9.96
C ARG A 277 28.03 25.10 -8.82
N PHE A 278 27.45 25.12 -7.62
CA PHE A 278 28.09 25.68 -6.43
C PHE A 278 29.33 24.89 -6.03
N PHE A 279 29.29 23.56 -6.05
CA PHE A 279 30.43 22.69 -5.77
C PHE A 279 31.58 22.95 -6.75
N HIS A 280 31.29 23.01 -8.04
CA HIS A 280 32.34 23.31 -9.06
C HIS A 280 32.99 24.69 -8.88
N ARG A 281 32.19 25.71 -8.53
CA ARG A 281 32.72 27.07 -8.32
C ARG A 281 33.43 27.25 -6.98
N HIS A 282 33.00 26.54 -5.94
CA HIS A 282 33.47 26.71 -4.56
C HIS A 282 33.61 25.38 -3.81
N PRO A 283 34.51 24.47 -4.25
CA PRO A 283 34.58 23.11 -3.70
C PRO A 283 34.87 23.08 -2.20
N LEU A 284 35.83 23.91 -1.74
CA LEU A 284 36.19 24.00 -0.31
C LEU A 284 35.03 24.55 0.55
N ARG A 285 34.32 25.57 0.08
CA ARG A 285 33.17 26.13 0.80
C ARG A 285 32.03 25.13 0.90
N TYR A 286 31.78 24.32 -0.13
CA TYR A 286 30.77 23.27 -0.12
C TYR A 286 31.14 22.20 0.93
N VAL A 287 32.37 21.69 0.95
CA VAL A 287 32.80 20.68 1.92
C VAL A 287 32.73 21.21 3.34
N LEU A 288 33.24 22.42 3.59
CA LEU A 288 33.18 23.05 4.91
C LEU A 288 31.76 23.29 5.38
N GLY A 289 30.83 23.67 4.47
CA GLY A 289 29.40 23.81 4.77
C GLY A 289 28.76 22.49 5.20
N LYS A 290 29.05 21.40 4.50
CA LYS A 290 28.55 20.05 4.85
C LYS A 290 29.12 19.56 6.19
N LEU A 291 30.40 19.81 6.47
CA LEU A 291 31.04 19.47 7.75
C LEU A 291 30.39 20.25 8.92
N LYS A 292 30.17 21.57 8.75
CA LYS A 292 29.48 22.40 9.75
C LYS A 292 28.05 21.94 10.02
N ALA A 293 27.30 21.59 8.97
CA ALA A 293 25.94 21.06 9.10
C ALA A 293 25.93 19.72 9.86
N LYS A 294 26.86 18.80 9.55
CA LYS A 294 27.00 17.51 10.22
C LYS A 294 27.40 17.65 11.71
N LEU A 295 28.25 18.63 12.05
CA LEU A 295 28.60 18.95 13.43
C LEU A 295 27.39 19.51 14.19
N LYS A 296 26.67 20.48 13.59
CA LYS A 296 25.44 21.03 14.19
C LYS A 296 24.38 19.95 14.48
N SER A 297 24.15 19.04 13.53
CA SER A 297 23.19 17.94 13.71
C SER A 297 23.60 16.98 14.84
N ARG A 298 24.90 16.66 14.97
CA ARG A 298 25.42 15.83 16.07
C ARG A 298 25.29 16.50 17.43
N VAL A 299 25.55 17.80 17.52
CA VAL A 299 25.38 18.57 18.77
C VAL A 299 23.90 18.62 19.14
N LYS A 300 23.00 18.87 18.17
CA LYS A 300 21.56 18.90 18.41
C LYS A 300 21.00 17.53 18.83
N ALA A 301 21.55 16.45 18.29
CA ALA A 301 21.17 15.07 18.69
C ALA A 301 21.65 14.72 20.13
N ARG A 302 22.79 15.28 20.59
CA ARG A 302 23.29 15.07 21.96
C ARG A 302 22.57 15.91 23.02
N LEU A 303 21.94 17.01 22.60
CA LEU A 303 21.21 17.93 23.50
C LEU A 303 19.70 17.59 23.62
N LYS A 304 19.21 16.58 22.89
CA LYS A 304 17.84 16.08 23.14
C LYS A 304 17.81 15.31 24.45
N PRO A 305 16.93 15.68 25.40
CA PRO A 305 16.78 14.93 26.64
C PRO A 305 16.39 13.49 26.30
N ARG A 306 17.06 12.54 26.95
CA ARG A 306 16.65 11.13 26.93
C ARG A 306 15.37 11.03 27.76
N ASN A 307 14.23 10.95 27.07
CA ASN A 307 12.97 10.45 27.67
C ASN A 307 12.93 8.94 27.57
#